data_5ec03c982dc7ea04fa3504ba14e32a60
#
_entry.id   5ec03c982dc7ea04fa3504ba14e32a60
#
_cell.length_a   1.000
_cell.length_b   1.000
_cell.length_c   1.000
_cell.angle_alpha   90.00
_cell.angle_beta   90.00
_cell.angle_gamma   90.00
#
_symmetry.space_group_name_H-M   'P 1'
#
loop_
_entity.id
_entity.type
_entity.pdbx_description
1 polymer ?
#
loop_
_entity_poly.entity_id
_entity_poly.type
_entity_poly.pdbx_seq_one_letter_code
_entity_poly.pdbx_strand_id
1 'polypeptide(L)'
;MIRLLYTIVAGVLLGLVVHLVSVLALPRIATQDAYSRLTPLTQLNAVAALPPAEPGNALMPFMDPAFATAICRYDLSGGPIKLAVPVSQAYTSVSFYTRNEIAYYAINDRSAGRKVIELDLMTEDQHSALPEDEEVTAADRLIIDSPSTTGLIVLKALAPEPGLMPQAQASLAASQCAVQTEAPPAKQPEPAAPAPAPAPAPKGKR
;
A
#
# COMPACT_ATOMS: atom_id res chain seq x y z
N MET A 1 40.93 41.51 19.01
CA MET A 1 40.54 40.99 17.66
C MET A 1 40.42 39.48 17.63
N ILE A 2 41.43 38.70 18.04
CA ILE A 2 41.40 37.24 17.94
C ILE A 2 40.28 36.57 18.76
N ARG A 3 39.97 37.07 19.98
CA ARG A 3 38.89 36.59 20.83
C ARG A 3 37.50 36.79 20.16
N LEU A 4 37.31 37.92 19.50
CA LEU A 4 36.09 38.22 18.76
C LEU A 4 35.91 37.23 17.56
N LEU A 5 36.99 36.93 16.86
CA LEU A 5 36.99 35.97 15.77
C LEU A 5 36.57 34.57 16.26
N TYR A 6 37.14 34.09 17.38
CA TYR A 6 36.77 32.81 17.97
C TYR A 6 35.29 32.78 18.41
N THR A 7 34.77 33.85 19.00
CA THR A 7 33.34 33.85 19.38
C THR A 7 32.42 33.86 18.17
N ILE A 8 32.78 34.56 17.08
CA ILE A 8 32.00 34.52 15.83
C ILE A 8 32.04 33.11 15.22
N VAL A 9 33.22 32.50 15.11
CA VAL A 9 33.35 31.12 14.55
C VAL A 9 32.58 30.12 15.41
N ALA A 10 32.69 30.17 16.73
CA ALA A 10 31.95 29.30 17.63
C ALA A 10 30.43 29.48 17.49
N GLY A 11 29.97 30.73 17.36
CA GLY A 11 28.55 31.05 17.14
C GLY A 11 28.02 30.49 15.81
N VAL A 12 28.79 30.61 14.73
CA VAL A 12 28.44 30.06 13.42
C VAL A 12 28.37 28.54 13.46
N LEU A 13 29.38 27.91 14.08
CA LEU A 13 29.39 26.42 14.21
C LEU A 13 28.23 25.93 15.06
N LEU A 14 27.93 26.58 16.17
CA LEU A 14 26.79 26.22 17.00
C LEU A 14 25.46 26.40 16.23
N GLY A 15 25.31 27.53 15.53
CA GLY A 15 24.13 27.78 14.70
C GLY A 15 23.94 26.72 13.60
N LEU A 16 25.03 26.29 12.96
CA LEU A 16 25.00 25.21 11.97
C LEU A 16 24.53 23.88 12.58
N VAL A 17 25.08 23.54 13.75
CA VAL A 17 24.67 22.27 14.43
C VAL A 17 23.19 22.32 14.81
N VAL A 18 22.72 23.41 15.41
CA VAL A 18 21.31 23.60 15.78
C VAL A 18 20.42 23.49 14.55
N HIS A 19 20.81 24.14 13.44
CA HIS A 19 20.05 24.08 12.19
C HIS A 19 19.95 22.66 11.66
N LEU A 20 21.06 21.92 11.57
CA LEU A 20 21.09 20.54 11.10
C LEU A 20 20.22 19.63 11.98
N VAL A 21 20.35 19.73 13.29
CA VAL A 21 19.54 18.94 14.24
C VAL A 21 18.06 19.26 14.06
N SER A 22 17.69 20.54 13.93
CA SER A 22 16.30 20.95 13.74
C SER A 22 15.70 20.38 12.44
N VAL A 23 16.44 20.48 11.32
CA VAL A 23 15.98 19.96 10.01
C VAL A 23 15.81 18.44 10.04
N LEU A 24 16.76 17.73 10.65
CA LEU A 24 16.68 16.25 10.74
C LEU A 24 15.63 15.77 11.73
N ALA A 25 15.33 16.55 12.77
CA ALA A 25 14.30 16.19 13.76
C ALA A 25 12.88 16.52 13.27
N LEU A 26 12.71 17.53 12.41
CA LEU A 26 11.41 18.03 11.97
C LEU A 26 10.45 16.95 11.47
N PRO A 27 10.85 15.99 10.62
CA PRO A 27 9.94 14.94 10.14
C PRO A 27 9.40 14.01 11.24
N ARG A 28 10.14 13.91 12.37
CA ARG A 28 9.75 13.05 13.50
C ARG A 28 8.87 13.74 14.52
N ILE A 29 9.00 15.05 14.65
CA ILE A 29 8.28 15.87 15.66
C ILE A 29 7.12 16.67 15.06
N ALA A 30 6.96 16.66 13.73
CA ALA A 30 5.86 17.36 13.07
C ALA A 30 4.51 16.71 13.45
N THR A 31 3.61 17.53 14.01
CA THR A 31 2.24 17.11 14.39
C THR A 31 1.21 17.39 13.31
N GLN A 32 1.60 18.11 12.27
CA GLN A 32 0.76 18.53 11.13
C GLN A 32 1.18 17.85 9.82
N ASP A 33 1.68 16.61 9.94
CA ASP A 33 2.07 15.78 8.78
C ASP A 33 0.84 15.24 8.03
N ALA A 34 1.03 14.70 6.83
CA ALA A 34 -0.03 14.15 6.02
C ALA A 34 -0.72 12.98 6.72
N TYR A 35 0.03 12.11 7.40
CA TYR A 35 -0.53 11.00 8.14
C TYR A 35 -1.52 11.46 9.21
N SER A 36 -1.15 12.48 10.01
CA SER A 36 -2.01 13.03 11.05
C SER A 36 -3.26 13.72 10.50
N ARG A 37 -3.13 14.43 9.36
CA ARG A 37 -4.26 15.07 8.69
C ARG A 37 -5.25 14.06 8.11
N LEU A 38 -4.76 12.92 7.62
CA LEU A 38 -5.57 11.88 7.01
C LEU A 38 -6.20 10.93 8.05
N THR A 39 -5.66 10.89 9.26
CA THR A 39 -6.16 10.02 10.35
C THR A 39 -7.66 10.15 10.63
N PRO A 40 -8.25 11.34 10.74
CA PRO A 40 -9.69 11.46 11.03
C PRO A 40 -10.58 11.09 9.83
N LEU A 41 -10.01 10.99 8.63
CA LEU A 41 -10.76 10.72 7.39
C LEU A 41 -10.71 9.24 6.98
N THR A 42 -9.87 8.44 7.64
CA THR A 42 -9.57 7.07 7.21
C THR A 42 -9.64 6.10 8.35
N GLN A 43 -10.15 4.91 8.06
CA GLN A 43 -10.01 3.76 8.95
C GLN A 43 -8.68 3.05 8.67
N LEU A 44 -8.17 2.31 9.67
CA LEU A 44 -7.00 1.45 9.48
C LEU A 44 -7.34 0.29 8.53
N ASN A 45 -6.39 -0.06 7.68
CA ASN A 45 -6.48 -1.19 6.77
C ASN A 45 -7.73 -1.15 5.87
N ALA A 46 -8.16 0.07 5.49
CA ALA A 46 -9.28 0.28 4.59
C ALA A 46 -8.97 1.41 3.59
N VAL A 47 -9.48 1.27 2.38
CA VAL A 47 -9.34 2.32 1.35
C VAL A 47 -10.36 3.43 1.61
N ALA A 48 -9.87 4.67 1.62
CA ALA A 48 -10.69 5.87 1.68
C ALA A 48 -10.40 6.76 0.46
N ALA A 49 -11.42 7.04 -0.33
CA ALA A 49 -11.31 8.00 -1.42
C ALA A 49 -11.25 9.43 -0.86
N LEU A 50 -10.32 10.22 -1.37
CA LEU A 50 -10.22 11.63 -1.03
C LEU A 50 -11.10 12.48 -1.95
N PRO A 51 -11.63 13.61 -1.46
CA PRO A 51 -12.33 14.56 -2.31
C PRO A 51 -11.39 15.09 -3.40
N PRO A 52 -11.91 15.44 -4.58
CA PRO A 52 -11.09 16.03 -5.65
C PRO A 52 -10.44 17.33 -5.18
N ALA A 53 -9.25 17.60 -5.72
CA ALA A 53 -8.54 18.83 -5.42
C ALA A 53 -9.22 20.02 -6.10
N GLU A 54 -9.91 20.85 -5.32
CA GLU A 54 -10.50 22.08 -5.79
C GLU A 54 -9.61 23.30 -5.43
N PRO A 55 -9.57 24.33 -6.28
CA PRO A 55 -8.84 25.56 -5.97
C PRO A 55 -9.32 26.17 -4.65
N GLY A 56 -8.39 26.38 -3.71
CA GLY A 56 -8.67 26.97 -2.40
C GLY A 56 -9.28 26.03 -1.35
N ASN A 57 -9.61 24.79 -1.71
CA ASN A 57 -10.20 23.80 -0.79
C ASN A 57 -9.56 22.43 -0.92
N ALA A 58 -8.28 22.36 -1.27
CA ALA A 58 -7.55 21.10 -1.31
C ALA A 58 -7.24 20.62 0.11
N LEU A 59 -7.53 19.35 0.39
CA LEU A 59 -7.26 18.69 1.68
C LEU A 59 -5.76 18.70 2.04
N MET A 60 -4.93 18.54 1.03
CA MET A 60 -3.48 18.54 1.12
C MET A 60 -2.89 19.59 0.17
N PRO A 61 -1.74 20.21 0.50
CA PRO A 61 -1.06 21.08 -0.44
C PRO A 61 -0.58 20.28 -1.66
N PHE A 62 -0.56 20.96 -2.81
CA PHE A 62 -0.03 20.41 -4.07
C PHE A 62 -0.74 19.15 -4.60
N MET A 63 -2.02 18.95 -4.25
CA MET A 63 -2.82 17.92 -4.91
C MET A 63 -3.05 18.32 -6.38
N ASP A 64 -2.83 17.36 -7.27
CA ASP A 64 -3.08 17.54 -8.69
C ASP A 64 -4.56 17.27 -9.00
N PRO A 65 -5.31 18.24 -9.56
CA PRO A 65 -6.71 18.07 -9.88
C PRO A 65 -6.99 17.08 -11.03
N ALA A 66 -5.96 16.69 -11.80
CA ALA A 66 -6.10 15.68 -12.84
C ALA A 66 -6.11 14.24 -12.28
N PHE A 67 -5.84 14.05 -10.99
CA PHE A 67 -5.83 12.73 -10.38
C PHE A 67 -6.96 12.56 -9.36
N ALA A 68 -7.72 11.48 -9.52
CA ALA A 68 -8.43 10.90 -8.39
C ALA A 68 -7.41 10.29 -7.43
N THR A 69 -7.61 10.49 -6.13
CA THR A 69 -6.70 10.01 -5.09
C THR A 69 -7.49 9.22 -4.04
N ALA A 70 -6.98 8.06 -3.66
CA ALA A 70 -7.46 7.32 -2.51
C ALA A 70 -6.26 6.89 -1.66
N ILE A 71 -6.50 6.63 -0.40
CA ILE A 71 -5.46 6.24 0.54
C ILE A 71 -5.90 5.04 1.37
N CYS A 72 -4.92 4.21 1.76
CA CYS A 72 -5.08 3.23 2.82
C CYS A 72 -4.03 3.51 3.89
N ARG A 73 -4.46 3.77 5.13
CA ARG A 73 -3.57 3.78 6.29
C ARG A 73 -3.39 2.34 6.73
N TYR A 74 -2.17 1.84 6.63
CA TYR A 74 -1.89 0.46 7.01
C TYR A 74 -1.31 0.32 8.42
N ASP A 75 -1.66 -0.80 9.05
CA ASP A 75 -1.05 -1.30 10.28
C ASP A 75 -0.86 -2.82 10.13
N LEU A 76 0.41 -3.25 10.09
CA LEU A 76 0.83 -4.63 9.91
C LEU A 76 0.91 -5.41 11.22
N SER A 77 0.60 -4.79 12.36
CA SER A 77 0.62 -5.48 13.67
C SER A 77 -0.40 -6.61 13.75
N GLY A 78 -1.48 -6.53 12.97
CA GLY A 78 -2.51 -7.57 12.87
C GLY A 78 -2.25 -8.64 11.81
N GLY A 79 -1.14 -8.55 11.06
CA GLY A 79 -0.77 -9.46 9.98
C GLY A 79 -0.51 -8.76 8.66
N PRO A 80 -0.08 -9.49 7.62
CA PRO A 80 0.12 -8.97 6.27
C PRO A 80 -1.16 -8.34 5.70
N ILE A 81 -0.99 -7.37 4.81
CA ILE A 81 -2.11 -6.71 4.12
C ILE A 81 -2.13 -7.10 2.67
N LYS A 82 -3.29 -7.52 2.19
CA LYS A 82 -3.57 -7.69 0.78
C LYS A 82 -4.14 -6.41 0.21
N LEU A 83 -3.49 -5.92 -0.85
CA LEU A 83 -3.95 -4.78 -1.63
C LEU A 83 -4.35 -5.25 -3.03
N ALA A 84 -5.55 -4.87 -3.47
CA ALA A 84 -6.02 -5.08 -4.83
C ALA A 84 -6.55 -3.76 -5.39
N VAL A 85 -5.94 -3.26 -6.47
CA VAL A 85 -6.27 -1.97 -7.08
C VAL A 85 -6.62 -2.18 -8.55
N PRO A 86 -7.89 -2.01 -8.94
CA PRO A 86 -8.29 -2.02 -10.34
C PRO A 86 -7.60 -0.89 -11.12
N VAL A 87 -7.04 -1.23 -12.26
CA VAL A 87 -6.38 -0.27 -13.15
C VAL A 87 -7.44 0.58 -13.85
N SER A 88 -7.24 1.90 -13.82
CA SER A 88 -8.06 2.84 -14.61
C SER A 88 -7.71 2.78 -16.09
N GLN A 89 -8.53 3.41 -16.95
CA GLN A 89 -8.30 3.39 -18.41
C GLN A 89 -7.05 4.16 -18.85
N ALA A 90 -6.63 5.16 -18.08
CA ALA A 90 -5.52 6.03 -18.46
C ALA A 90 -4.20 5.65 -17.75
N TYR A 91 -4.16 5.82 -16.45
CA TYR A 91 -2.96 5.54 -15.64
C TYR A 91 -3.36 5.31 -14.20
N THR A 92 -2.79 4.30 -13.57
CA THR A 92 -2.97 4.02 -12.14
C THR A 92 -1.62 3.77 -11.50
N SER A 93 -1.40 4.38 -10.34
CA SER A 93 -0.19 4.16 -9.55
C SER A 93 -0.52 3.94 -8.09
N VAL A 94 0.33 3.14 -7.45
CA VAL A 94 0.31 2.83 -6.03
C VAL A 94 1.67 3.18 -5.46
N SER A 95 1.71 4.00 -4.41
CA SER A 95 2.94 4.43 -3.77
C SER A 95 2.86 4.17 -2.27
N PHE A 96 3.94 3.67 -1.70
CA PHE A 96 4.04 3.23 -0.32
C PHE A 96 4.96 4.16 0.47
N TYR A 97 4.48 4.60 1.61
CA TYR A 97 5.17 5.52 2.50
C TYR A 97 5.19 4.98 3.92
N THR A 98 6.30 5.21 4.60
CA THR A 98 6.38 4.96 6.04
C THR A 98 5.48 5.94 6.81
N ARG A 99 5.31 5.71 8.12
CA ARG A 99 4.60 6.66 9.01
C ARG A 99 5.18 8.09 8.94
N ASN A 100 6.49 8.21 8.67
CA ASN A 100 7.19 9.51 8.54
C ASN A 100 7.24 10.02 7.10
N GLU A 101 6.33 9.54 6.22
CA GLU A 101 6.17 10.01 4.83
C GLU A 101 7.39 9.76 3.92
N ILE A 102 8.26 8.83 4.29
CA ILE A 102 9.38 8.40 3.44
C ILE A 102 8.85 7.38 2.45
N ALA A 103 8.91 7.70 1.16
CA ALA A 103 8.55 6.76 0.09
C ALA A 103 9.60 5.64 0.02
N TYR A 104 9.15 4.37 -0.01
CA TYR A 104 10.05 3.22 -0.11
C TYR A 104 9.73 2.31 -1.30
N TYR A 105 8.50 2.36 -1.82
CA TYR A 105 8.13 1.59 -3.01
C TYR A 105 7.05 2.30 -3.82
N ALA A 106 7.04 2.08 -5.13
CA ALA A 106 5.97 2.53 -6.02
C ALA A 106 5.84 1.60 -7.23
N ILE A 107 4.60 1.35 -7.65
CA ILE A 107 4.27 0.57 -8.84
C ILE A 107 3.17 1.26 -9.63
N ASN A 108 3.12 1.01 -10.93
CA ASN A 108 2.06 1.51 -11.80
C ASN A 108 1.48 0.38 -12.66
N ASP A 109 0.39 0.69 -13.36
CA ASP A 109 -0.31 -0.21 -14.25
C ASP A 109 0.57 -0.83 -15.33
N ARG A 110 1.53 -0.06 -15.87
CA ARG A 110 2.44 -0.51 -16.92
C ARG A 110 3.43 -1.55 -16.39
N SER A 111 3.95 -1.35 -15.19
CA SER A 111 4.87 -2.29 -14.54
C SER A 111 4.16 -3.55 -14.08
N ALA A 112 2.91 -3.43 -13.63
CA ALA A 112 2.11 -4.57 -13.19
C ALA A 112 1.66 -5.46 -14.35
N GLY A 113 1.46 -4.90 -15.57
CA GLY A 113 1.07 -5.63 -16.78
C GLY A 113 -0.28 -6.35 -16.68
N ARG A 114 -1.10 -6.04 -15.67
CA ARG A 114 -2.38 -6.68 -15.34
C ARG A 114 -3.49 -5.63 -15.20
N LYS A 115 -4.75 -6.07 -15.30
CA LYS A 115 -5.92 -5.19 -15.10
C LYS A 115 -6.19 -4.83 -13.64
N VAL A 116 -5.60 -5.57 -12.72
CA VAL A 116 -5.64 -5.33 -11.28
C VAL A 116 -4.22 -5.42 -10.76
N ILE A 117 -3.79 -4.43 -10.00
CA ILE A 117 -2.52 -4.45 -9.26
C ILE A 117 -2.82 -5.19 -7.95
N GLU A 118 -2.35 -6.43 -7.85
CA GLU A 118 -2.45 -7.23 -6.64
C GLU A 118 -1.09 -7.37 -6.01
N LEU A 119 -1.01 -7.11 -4.69
CA LEU A 119 0.22 -7.23 -3.94
C LEU A 119 -0.07 -7.53 -2.47
N ASP A 120 0.91 -8.12 -1.82
CA ASP A 120 0.92 -8.38 -0.40
C ASP A 120 1.97 -7.49 0.26
N LEU A 121 1.55 -6.73 1.28
CA LEU A 121 2.40 -5.86 2.07
C LEU A 121 2.63 -6.50 3.45
N MET A 122 3.89 -6.66 3.82
CA MET A 122 4.28 -7.26 5.11
C MET A 122 5.60 -6.68 5.61
N THR A 123 5.96 -6.98 6.84
CA THR A 123 7.30 -6.69 7.34
C THR A 123 8.28 -7.79 6.94
N GLU A 124 9.58 -7.49 6.96
CA GLU A 124 10.62 -8.49 6.69
C GLU A 124 10.53 -9.71 7.62
N ASP A 125 10.17 -9.49 8.91
CA ASP A 125 9.96 -10.56 9.88
C ASP A 125 8.76 -11.45 9.48
N GLN A 126 7.66 -10.84 9.03
CA GLN A 126 6.46 -11.57 8.57
C GLN A 126 6.78 -12.34 7.28
N HIS A 127 7.54 -11.76 6.36
CA HIS A 127 7.97 -12.41 5.14
C HIS A 127 8.84 -13.64 5.43
N SER A 128 9.82 -13.50 6.31
CA SER A 128 10.71 -14.62 6.71
C SER A 128 9.96 -15.74 7.47
N ALA A 129 8.82 -15.45 8.05
CA ALA A 129 8.00 -16.41 8.78
C ALA A 129 6.98 -17.15 7.89
N LEU A 130 6.90 -16.83 6.58
CA LEU A 130 6.02 -17.53 5.65
C LEU A 130 6.43 -19.00 5.52
N PRO A 131 5.48 -19.96 5.51
CA PRO A 131 5.76 -21.35 5.20
C PRO A 131 6.30 -21.52 3.77
N GLU A 132 7.20 -22.49 3.56
CA GLU A 132 7.80 -22.76 2.23
C GLU A 132 6.74 -23.03 1.14
N ASP A 133 5.62 -23.61 1.50
CA ASP A 133 4.50 -23.87 0.57
C ASP A 133 3.79 -22.58 0.12
N GLU A 134 3.79 -21.55 0.94
CA GLU A 134 3.25 -20.22 0.61
C GLU A 134 4.24 -19.39 -0.20
N GLU A 135 5.55 -19.53 -0.01
CA GLU A 135 6.56 -18.89 -0.85
C GLU A 135 6.40 -19.27 -2.33
N VAL A 136 6.08 -20.53 -2.64
CA VAL A 136 5.85 -20.99 -4.02
C VAL A 136 4.58 -20.37 -4.61
N THR A 137 3.53 -20.20 -3.82
CA THR A 137 2.30 -19.52 -4.24
C THR A 137 2.48 -18.00 -4.32
N ALA A 138 3.33 -17.45 -3.47
CA ALA A 138 3.70 -16.03 -3.43
C ALA A 138 4.59 -15.61 -4.61
N ALA A 139 5.30 -16.55 -5.27
CA ALA A 139 6.12 -16.25 -6.46
C ALA A 139 5.30 -15.65 -7.62
N ASP A 140 3.99 -15.91 -7.67
CA ASP A 140 3.05 -15.28 -8.61
C ASP A 140 2.46 -13.95 -8.11
N ARG A 141 2.74 -13.54 -6.86
CA ARG A 141 2.28 -12.30 -6.24
C ARG A 141 3.44 -11.36 -6.01
N LEU A 142 3.16 -10.08 -6.07
CA LEU A 142 4.13 -9.06 -5.70
C LEU A 142 4.13 -8.89 -4.18
N ILE A 143 5.19 -9.29 -3.52
CA ILE A 143 5.41 -9.06 -2.10
C ILE A 143 6.23 -7.78 -1.94
N ILE A 144 5.82 -6.91 -1.02
CA ILE A 144 6.54 -5.68 -0.68
C ILE A 144 6.87 -5.72 0.81
N ASP A 145 8.18 -5.63 1.10
CA ASP A 145 8.66 -5.54 2.46
C ASP A 145 8.61 -4.10 2.94
N SER A 146 7.83 -3.87 3.98
CA SER A 146 7.70 -2.57 4.61
C SER A 146 8.77 -2.36 5.67
N PRO A 147 9.49 -1.22 5.65
CA PRO A 147 10.47 -0.89 6.68
C PRO A 147 9.84 -0.44 8.00
N SER A 148 8.51 -0.35 8.06
CA SER A 148 7.76 0.06 9.25
C SER A 148 6.44 -0.68 9.36
N THR A 149 5.98 -0.92 10.59
CA THR A 149 4.68 -1.58 10.83
C THR A 149 3.48 -0.73 10.47
N THR A 150 3.64 0.60 10.38
CA THR A 150 2.56 1.54 10.06
C THR A 150 2.99 2.52 8.98
N GLY A 151 2.04 2.96 8.15
CA GLY A 151 2.31 3.94 7.12
C GLY A 151 1.08 4.23 6.24
N LEU A 152 1.37 4.72 5.04
CA LEU A 152 0.36 5.13 4.06
C LEU A 152 0.60 4.44 2.72
N ILE A 153 -0.48 3.99 2.11
CA ILE A 153 -0.53 3.61 0.70
C ILE A 153 -1.36 4.68 -0.02
N VAL A 154 -0.78 5.29 -1.03
CA VAL A 154 -1.44 6.32 -1.85
C VAL A 154 -1.74 5.74 -3.22
N LEU A 155 -3.02 5.73 -3.56
CA LEU A 155 -3.56 5.26 -4.83
C LEU A 155 -3.91 6.48 -5.68
N LYS A 156 -3.45 6.53 -6.92
CA LYS A 156 -3.76 7.62 -7.86
C LYS A 156 -4.24 7.05 -9.18
N ALA A 157 -5.34 7.59 -9.70
CA ALA A 157 -5.86 7.29 -11.03
C ALA A 157 -5.98 8.59 -11.84
N LEU A 158 -5.36 8.61 -13.02
CA LEU A 158 -5.39 9.79 -13.90
C LEU A 158 -6.75 9.91 -14.57
N ALA A 159 -7.31 11.11 -14.55
CA ALA A 159 -8.42 11.55 -15.36
C ALA A 159 -7.90 12.57 -16.39
N PRO A 160 -7.53 12.15 -17.61
CA PRO A 160 -6.94 13.06 -18.62
C PRO A 160 -7.89 14.17 -19.02
N GLU A 161 -9.18 13.97 -18.81
CA GLU A 161 -10.23 14.95 -19.05
C GLU A 161 -11.12 15.06 -17.81
N PRO A 162 -11.64 16.25 -17.47
CA PRO A 162 -12.50 16.42 -16.30
C PRO A 162 -13.73 15.50 -16.27
N GLY A 163 -14.28 15.16 -17.45
CA GLY A 163 -15.42 14.25 -17.57
C GLY A 163 -15.11 12.79 -17.18
N LEU A 164 -13.83 12.39 -17.12
CA LEU A 164 -13.39 11.06 -16.73
C LEU A 164 -13.08 10.93 -15.23
N MET A 165 -13.15 12.03 -14.47
CA MET A 165 -12.90 12.01 -13.03
C MET A 165 -13.82 11.05 -12.26
N PRO A 166 -15.16 10.99 -12.51
CA PRO A 166 -16.03 10.04 -11.83
C PRO A 166 -15.60 8.57 -12.07
N GLN A 167 -15.13 8.26 -13.27
CA GLN A 167 -14.66 6.91 -13.60
C GLN A 167 -13.35 6.56 -12.90
N ALA A 168 -12.40 7.50 -12.85
CA ALA A 168 -11.15 7.33 -12.10
C ALA A 168 -11.44 7.15 -10.59
N GLN A 169 -12.37 7.92 -10.03
CA GLN A 169 -12.82 7.76 -8.64
C GLN A 169 -13.47 6.41 -8.41
N ALA A 170 -14.34 5.95 -9.31
CA ALA A 170 -15.02 4.65 -9.20
C ALA A 170 -14.01 3.49 -9.22
N SER A 171 -12.95 3.57 -10.06
CA SER A 171 -11.91 2.53 -10.08
C SER A 171 -11.15 2.45 -8.75
N LEU A 172 -10.83 3.60 -8.13
CA LEU A 172 -10.18 3.63 -6.83
C LEU A 172 -11.11 3.21 -5.68
N ALA A 173 -12.39 3.54 -5.76
CA ALA A 173 -13.39 3.12 -4.75
C ALA A 173 -13.59 1.59 -4.74
N ALA A 174 -13.32 0.91 -5.85
CA ALA A 174 -13.36 -0.55 -5.94
C ALA A 174 -12.08 -1.23 -5.40
N SER A 175 -11.06 -0.44 -5.01
CA SER A 175 -9.82 -0.99 -4.45
C SER A 175 -10.05 -1.57 -3.05
N GLN A 176 -9.31 -2.61 -2.74
CA GLN A 176 -9.37 -3.31 -1.46
C GLN A 176 -8.03 -3.21 -0.74
N CYS A 177 -8.07 -2.90 0.55
CA CYS A 177 -6.92 -2.90 1.43
C CYS A 177 -7.40 -3.55 2.75
N ALA A 178 -6.96 -4.78 3.00
CA ALA A 178 -7.43 -5.55 4.14
C ALA A 178 -6.33 -6.45 4.70
N VAL A 179 -6.33 -6.64 6.02
CA VAL A 179 -5.46 -7.62 6.66
C VAL A 179 -5.81 -9.01 6.11
N GLN A 180 -4.80 -9.76 5.74
CA GLN A 180 -4.96 -11.18 5.42
C GLN A 180 -5.34 -11.90 6.72
N THR A 181 -6.63 -12.12 6.88
CA THR A 181 -7.08 -13.09 7.89
C THR A 181 -6.78 -14.44 7.25
N GLU A 182 -5.87 -15.20 7.86
CA GLU A 182 -5.64 -16.60 7.49
C GLU A 182 -6.98 -17.32 7.53
N ALA A 183 -7.61 -17.45 6.36
CA ALA A 183 -8.77 -18.29 6.24
C ALA A 183 -8.26 -19.71 6.52
N PRO A 184 -8.86 -20.50 7.46
CA PRO A 184 -8.47 -21.88 7.66
C PRO A 184 -8.51 -22.55 6.28
N PRO A 185 -7.49 -23.35 5.91
CA PRO A 185 -7.37 -23.92 4.58
C PRO A 185 -8.71 -24.56 4.25
N ALA A 186 -9.37 -24.06 3.21
CA ALA A 186 -10.60 -24.63 2.72
C ALA A 186 -10.27 -26.11 2.46
N LYS A 187 -10.86 -27.02 3.24
CA LYS A 187 -10.74 -28.46 3.01
C LYS A 187 -11.01 -28.66 1.52
N GLN A 188 -9.97 -28.95 0.76
CA GLN A 188 -10.13 -29.39 -0.60
C GLN A 188 -11.15 -30.53 -0.53
N PRO A 189 -12.22 -30.50 -1.33
CA PRO A 189 -13.14 -31.65 -1.38
C PRO A 189 -12.28 -32.86 -1.69
N GLU A 190 -12.25 -33.79 -0.74
CA GLU A 190 -11.59 -35.10 -0.89
C GLU A 190 -11.95 -35.66 -2.24
N PRO A 191 -10.99 -36.07 -3.10
CA PRO A 191 -11.29 -36.60 -4.40
C PRO A 191 -12.30 -37.73 -4.21
N ALA A 192 -13.49 -37.62 -4.82
CA ALA A 192 -14.54 -38.63 -4.75
C ALA A 192 -13.90 -39.97 -5.05
N ALA A 193 -14.04 -40.93 -4.12
CA ALA A 193 -13.54 -42.27 -4.30
C ALA A 193 -14.02 -42.82 -5.65
N PRO A 194 -13.16 -43.46 -6.45
CA PRO A 194 -13.55 -43.96 -7.76
C PRO A 194 -14.75 -44.87 -7.60
N ALA A 195 -15.79 -44.64 -8.41
CA ALA A 195 -16.99 -45.43 -8.41
C ALA A 195 -16.64 -46.92 -8.60
N PRO A 196 -17.27 -47.85 -7.84
CA PRO A 196 -16.99 -49.26 -7.98
C PRO A 196 -17.28 -49.73 -9.41
N ALA A 197 -16.32 -50.48 -9.97
CA ALA A 197 -16.42 -50.99 -11.33
C ALA A 197 -17.72 -51.82 -11.51
N PRO A 198 -18.40 -51.68 -12.65
CA PRO A 198 -19.62 -52.45 -12.90
C PRO A 198 -19.35 -53.96 -12.85
N ALA A 199 -20.23 -54.71 -12.15
CA ALA A 199 -20.14 -56.16 -12.00
C ALA A 199 -20.17 -56.83 -13.38
N PRO A 200 -19.38 -57.91 -13.61
CA PRO A 200 -19.36 -58.61 -14.86
C PRO A 200 -20.72 -59.28 -15.13
N ALA A 201 -21.20 -59.12 -16.35
CA ALA A 201 -22.46 -59.69 -16.81
C ALA A 201 -22.47 -61.25 -16.70
N PRO A 202 -23.59 -61.88 -16.33
CA PRO A 202 -23.67 -63.36 -16.20
C PRO A 202 -23.49 -64.01 -17.56
N LYS A 203 -22.55 -64.95 -17.64
CA LYS A 203 -22.34 -65.82 -18.82
C LYS A 203 -23.57 -66.69 -19.03
N GLY A 204 -24.32 -66.42 -20.09
CA GLY A 204 -25.40 -67.27 -20.53
C GLY A 204 -24.87 -68.67 -20.86
N LYS A 205 -25.48 -69.71 -20.24
CA LYS A 205 -25.30 -71.11 -20.61
C LYS A 205 -26.07 -71.38 -21.90
N ARG A 206 -25.40 -71.93 -22.86
CA ARG A 206 -26.00 -72.75 -23.91
C ARG A 206 -25.81 -74.20 -23.54
#